data_3d5de812361015a1bb286c04ff573ab6
#
_entry.id   3d5de812361015a1bb286c04ff573ab6
#
_cell.length_a   1.000
_cell.length_b   1.000
_cell.length_c   1.000
_cell.angle_alpha   90.00
_cell.angle_beta   90.00
_cell.angle_gamma   90.00
#
_symmetry.space_group_name_H-M   'P 1'
#
loop_
_entity.id
_entity.type
_entity.pdbx_description
1 polymer ?
#
loop_
_entity_poly.entity_id
_entity_poly.type
_entity_poly.pdbx_seq_one_letter_code
_entity_poly.pdbx_strand_id
1 'polypeptide(L)' 'MSDEKTHDQTDPLIGRLIDQRYRVTRRLARGGMATVYVAQDERLERPVALKVMHPYLAE' A
#
# COMPACT_ATOMS: atom_id res chain seq x y z
N MET A 1 13.69 18.63 -0.64
CA MET A 1 12.50 18.48 -1.44
C MET A 1 11.47 17.66 -0.74
N SER A 2 10.31 18.20 -0.58
CA SER A 2 9.28 17.52 0.18
C SER A 2 8.35 16.69 -0.69
N ASP A 3 8.69 16.56 -1.96
CA ASP A 3 7.80 15.93 -2.92
C ASP A 3 7.55 14.47 -2.61
N GLU A 4 8.55 13.80 -2.06
CA GLU A 4 8.41 12.39 -1.80
C GLU A 4 7.36 12.11 -0.76
N LYS A 5 7.31 12.94 0.26
CA LYS A 5 6.28 12.76 1.28
C LYS A 5 4.91 13.02 0.70
N THR A 6 4.83 14.03 -0.14
CA THR A 6 3.57 14.36 -0.77
C THR A 6 3.08 13.21 -1.62
N HIS A 7 3.99 12.56 -2.34
CA HIS A 7 3.62 11.43 -3.17
C HIS A 7 3.04 10.31 -2.36
N ASP A 8 3.66 9.99 -1.23
CA ASP A 8 3.17 8.92 -0.40
C ASP A 8 1.77 9.23 0.13
N GLN A 9 1.54 10.49 0.46
CA GLN A 9 0.25 10.88 1.01
C GLN A 9 -0.83 10.94 -0.05
N THR A 10 -0.44 11.03 -1.32
CA THR A 10 -1.41 11.10 -2.40
C THR A 10 -1.68 9.74 -3.04
N ASP A 11 -0.99 8.70 -2.61
CA ASP A 11 -1.25 7.36 -3.13
C ASP A 11 -2.68 6.97 -2.79
N PRO A 12 -3.50 6.65 -3.80
CA PRO A 12 -4.92 6.41 -3.56
C PRO A 12 -5.21 5.18 -2.70
N LEU A 13 -4.25 4.29 -2.56
CA LEU A 13 -4.48 3.13 -1.70
C LEU A 13 -4.30 3.44 -0.23
N ILE A 14 -3.57 4.49 0.11
CA ILE A 14 -3.35 4.81 1.51
C ILE A 14 -4.67 5.22 2.13
N GLY A 15 -5.01 4.57 3.24
CA GLY A 15 -6.27 4.79 3.91
C GLY A 15 -7.38 3.86 3.47
N ARG A 16 -7.16 3.09 2.39
CA ARG A 16 -8.18 2.15 1.91
C ARG A 16 -8.17 0.89 2.74
N LEU A 17 -9.34 0.29 2.83
CA LEU A 17 -9.51 -0.99 3.49
C LEU A 17 -9.59 -2.07 2.43
N ILE A 18 -8.62 -2.96 2.42
CA ILE A 18 -8.51 -4.01 1.41
C ILE A 18 -9.09 -5.28 1.99
N ASP A 19 -9.97 -5.91 1.20
CA ASP A 19 -10.55 -7.21 1.59
C ASP A 19 -11.26 -7.13 2.93
N GLN A 20 -11.75 -5.93 3.26
CA GLN A 20 -12.46 -5.69 4.51
C GLN A 20 -11.65 -6.10 5.73
N ARG A 21 -10.33 -6.04 5.61
CA ARG A 21 -9.47 -6.51 6.67
C ARG A 21 -8.20 -5.68 6.83
N TYR A 22 -7.59 -5.24 5.72
CA TYR A 22 -6.27 -4.62 5.77
C TYR A 22 -6.38 -3.14 5.46
N ARG A 23 -6.12 -2.32 6.47
CA ARG A 23 -6.12 -0.87 6.31
C ARG A 23 -4.73 -0.42 5.89
N VAL A 24 -4.62 0.09 4.68
CA VAL A 24 -3.32 0.53 4.15
C VAL A 24 -2.91 1.81 4.86
N THR A 25 -1.71 1.80 5.45
CA THR A 25 -1.25 2.93 6.24
C THR A 25 -0.16 3.72 5.55
N ARG A 26 0.76 3.05 4.83
CA ARG A 26 1.79 3.78 4.11
C ARG A 26 2.42 2.88 3.07
N ARG A 27 3.13 3.51 2.16
CA ARG A 27 3.85 2.79 1.11
C ARG A 27 5.29 2.59 1.55
N LEU A 28 5.77 1.36 1.40
CA LEU A 28 7.15 1.01 1.72
C LEU A 28 8.06 1.14 0.52
N ALA A 29 7.65 0.58 -0.61
CA ALA A 29 8.51 0.54 -1.77
C ALA A 29 7.66 0.41 -3.01
N ARG A 30 8.16 0.93 -4.11
CA ARG A 30 7.50 0.83 -5.39
C ARG A 30 8.49 0.36 -6.43
N GLY A 31 8.20 -0.76 -7.06
CA GLY A 31 8.98 -1.29 -8.16
C GLY A 31 8.22 -1.25 -9.45
N GLY A 32 8.81 -1.81 -10.50
CA GLY A 32 8.17 -1.85 -11.79
C GLY A 32 6.99 -2.80 -11.85
N MET A 33 7.01 -3.86 -11.05
CA MET A 33 6.00 -4.90 -11.12
C MET A 33 5.01 -4.84 -9.98
N ALA A 34 5.40 -4.26 -8.87
CA ALA A 34 4.55 -4.25 -7.68
C ALA A 34 4.91 -3.10 -6.78
N THR A 35 3.98 -2.76 -5.92
CA THR A 35 4.20 -1.80 -4.85
C THR A 35 3.94 -2.50 -3.54
N VAL A 36 4.79 -2.24 -2.53
CA VAL A 36 4.65 -2.86 -1.22
C VAL A 36 4.17 -1.80 -0.25
N TYR A 37 3.15 -2.14 0.51
CA TYR A 37 2.56 -1.25 1.50
C TYR A 37 2.64 -1.87 2.87
N VAL A 38 2.60 -1.02 3.89
CA VAL A 38 2.29 -1.46 5.25
C VAL A 38 0.80 -1.27 5.44
N ALA A 39 0.17 -2.28 6.00
CA ALA A 39 -1.25 -2.20 6.32
C ALA A 39 -1.46 -2.74 7.73
N GLN A 40 -2.54 -2.27 8.34
CA GLN A 40 -2.94 -2.79 9.64
C GLN A 40 -3.98 -3.87 9.40
N ASP A 41 -3.68 -5.07 9.89
CA ASP A 41 -4.65 -6.16 9.87
C ASP A 41 -5.64 -5.90 10.99
N GLU A 42 -6.85 -5.49 10.63
CA GLU A 42 -7.82 -5.06 11.64
C GLU A 42 -8.43 -6.24 12.38
N ARG A 43 -8.25 -7.43 11.86
CA ARG A 43 -8.72 -8.62 12.58
C ARG A 43 -7.75 -9.07 13.64
N LEU A 44 -6.47 -9.13 13.27
CA LEU A 44 -5.44 -9.58 14.18
C LEU A 44 -4.77 -8.42 14.91
N GLU A 45 -5.11 -7.18 14.53
CA GLU A 45 -4.62 -5.97 15.19
C GLU A 45 -3.11 -5.90 15.18
N ARG A 46 -2.54 -6.12 14.00
CA ARG A 46 -1.09 -6.05 13.85
C ARG A 46 -0.75 -5.58 12.44
N PRO A 47 0.44 -4.99 12.26
CA PRO A 47 0.86 -4.56 10.93
C PRO A 47 1.28 -5.75 10.06
N VAL A 48 1.05 -5.61 8.77
CA VAL A 48 1.44 -6.61 7.79
C VAL A 48 1.96 -5.88 6.55
N ALA A 49 2.67 -6.60 5.71
CA ALA A 49 3.10 -6.08 4.41
C ALA A 49 2.15 -6.60 3.34
N LEU A 50 1.73 -5.69 2.47
CA LEU A 50 0.89 -6.04 1.34
C LEU A 50 1.65 -5.74 0.06
N LYS A 51 1.72 -6.72 -0.82
CA LYS A 51 2.34 -6.54 -2.12
C LYS A 51 1.24 -6.46 -3.15
N VAL A 52 1.15 -5.33 -3.81
CA VAL A 52 0.11 -5.07 -4.80
C VAL A 52 0.74 -5.10 -6.17
N MET A 53 0.36 -6.08 -6.97
CA MET A 53 0.90 -6.23 -8.31
C MET A 53 0.27 -5.21 -9.23
N HIS A 54 1.06 -4.69 -10.17
CA HIS A 54 0.55 -3.74 -11.14
C HIS A 54 -0.17 -4.51 -12.24
N PRO A 55 -1.47 -4.29 -12.42
CA PRO A 55 -2.25 -5.16 -13.30
C PRO A 55 -1.84 -5.07 -14.77
N TYR A 56 -1.32 -3.94 -15.20
CA TYR A 56 -0.93 -3.81 -16.60
C TYR A 56 0.28 -4.66 -16.97
N LEU A 57 0.94 -5.24 -15.97
CA LEU A 57 2.06 -6.13 -16.22
C LEU A 57 1.66 -7.59 -16.22
N ALA A 58 0.40 -7.87 -15.97
CA ALA A 58 -0.07 -9.25 -15.91
C ALA A 58 -0.25 -9.86 -17.29
N GLU A 59 -0.17 -9.07 -18.32
CA GLU A 59 -0.24 -9.60 -19.68
C GLU A 59 1.12 -10.11 -20.14
#